data_24dbeb6d078e04234f997279d673d7a6
#
_entry.id   24dbeb6d078e04234f997279d673d7a6
#
_cell.length_a   1.000
_cell.length_b   1.000
_cell.length_c   1.000
_cell.angle_alpha   90.00
_cell.angle_beta   90.00
_cell.angle_gamma   90.00
#
_symmetry.space_group_name_H-M   'P 1'
#
loop_
_entity.id
_entity.type
_entity.pdbx_description
1 polymer ?
#
loop_
_entity_poly.entity_id
_entity_poly.type
_entity_poly.pdbx_seq_one_letter_code
_entity_poly.pdbx_strand_id
1 'polypeptide(L)'
;MSHKNKIKKLAHPGLLIVGILLIASNLRGPITGIGPILDFISKDLGLTATQAGMLTTVPLLAFAFFSPISSGLARKIGLESSLMMALIAITVGVLLRSTGTAPMLFLGTSIIGVGIAIGNVLLPSLLKRDFPKQVTTFTAIYVLMMGVGSTISSSSAIPMLNLADSLGITAIPNWAVSLGSVIILPIIAIAVWSSQLGNRTAPTKDTAQIDSHSYIWKTAAAWQVTVFLGLNSFIMYIFIAWLPTILVDNGYSEHQAGYLHGILQLSTAVPALILIPLMSKMKDKRVLSVLMSALAFVGICGLLMMPALAVVWIIMFGFSCGGGFILGLSFVGIRTHDAHQAAALSGMAQCMGYLLAAAGPICFGLLHEMTGSWNVPLMMCLGVCVAWGVTAMFAGLPYTIDKKGHAKRV
;
A
#
# COMPACT_ATOMS: atom_id res chain seq x y z
N MET A 1 29.69 -22.84 28.61
CA MET A 1 28.50 -23.68 28.36
C MET A 1 27.72 -23.12 27.18
N SER A 2 27.78 -23.81 26.06
CA SER A 2 27.21 -23.39 24.78
C SER A 2 25.70 -23.58 24.79
N HIS A 3 24.93 -22.49 24.84
CA HIS A 3 23.50 -22.52 24.52
C HIS A 3 23.34 -22.71 23.00
N LYS A 4 23.27 -23.96 22.56
CA LYS A 4 22.73 -24.30 21.23
C LYS A 4 21.29 -23.80 21.15
N ASN A 5 21.06 -22.66 20.46
CA ASN A 5 19.73 -22.26 20.03
C ASN A 5 19.15 -23.42 19.21
N LYS A 6 18.27 -24.20 19.80
CA LYS A 6 17.41 -25.16 19.07
C LYS A 6 16.49 -24.31 18.19
N ILE A 7 16.84 -24.23 16.90
CA ILE A 7 15.93 -23.77 15.86
C ILE A 7 14.70 -24.68 15.95
N LYS A 8 13.60 -24.15 16.49
CA LYS A 8 12.32 -24.87 16.53
C LYS A 8 11.94 -25.16 15.08
N LYS A 9 11.86 -26.43 14.69
CA LYS A 9 11.37 -26.79 13.35
C LYS A 9 9.97 -26.22 13.21
N LEU A 10 9.76 -25.37 12.20
CA LEU A 10 8.44 -24.89 11.82
C LEU A 10 7.54 -26.09 11.57
N ALA A 11 6.41 -26.17 12.24
CA ALA A 11 5.55 -27.34 12.18
C ALA A 11 5.01 -27.62 10.75
N HIS A 12 4.77 -26.55 9.97
CA HIS A 12 4.28 -26.63 8.57
C HIS A 12 4.80 -25.45 7.74
N PRO A 13 6.05 -25.48 7.22
CA PRO A 13 6.63 -24.35 6.48
C PRO A 13 5.84 -23.99 5.21
N GLY A 14 5.21 -24.95 4.55
CA GLY A 14 4.36 -24.70 3.38
C GLY A 14 3.11 -23.89 3.73
N LEU A 15 2.42 -24.22 4.82
CA LEU A 15 1.25 -23.47 5.28
C LEU A 15 1.61 -22.06 5.75
N LEU A 16 2.82 -21.86 6.31
CA LEU A 16 3.30 -20.53 6.67
C LEU A 16 3.45 -19.65 5.43
N ILE A 17 4.08 -20.17 4.36
CA ILE A 17 4.23 -19.42 3.10
C ILE A 17 2.86 -19.09 2.50
N VAL A 18 1.96 -20.07 2.40
CA VAL A 18 0.59 -19.84 1.90
C VAL A 18 -0.13 -18.79 2.76
N GLY A 19 -0.02 -18.88 4.08
CA GLY A 19 -0.60 -17.90 5.00
C GLY A 19 -0.05 -16.49 4.78
N ILE A 20 1.27 -16.33 4.61
CA ILE A 20 1.92 -15.06 4.30
C ILE A 20 1.36 -14.47 2.99
N LEU A 21 1.23 -15.27 1.94
CA LEU A 21 0.72 -14.83 0.64
C LEU A 21 -0.76 -14.45 0.70
N LEU A 22 -1.57 -15.19 1.46
CA LEU A 22 -2.97 -14.85 1.69
C LEU A 22 -3.12 -13.59 2.54
N ILE A 23 -2.31 -13.38 3.56
CA ILE A 23 -2.28 -12.11 4.30
C ILE A 23 -1.95 -10.99 3.33
N ALA A 24 -0.89 -11.14 2.54
CA ALA A 24 -0.43 -10.14 1.58
C ALA A 24 -1.54 -9.72 0.60
N SER A 25 -2.31 -10.66 0.04
CA SER A 25 -3.43 -10.36 -0.87
C SER A 25 -4.51 -9.49 -0.22
N ASN A 26 -4.66 -9.56 1.12
CA ASN A 26 -5.60 -8.76 1.89
C ASN A 26 -5.08 -7.37 2.30
N LEU A 27 -3.79 -7.09 2.15
CA LEU A 27 -3.21 -5.81 2.60
C LEU A 27 -3.48 -4.64 1.64
N ARG A 28 -4.07 -4.88 0.48
CA ARG A 28 -4.33 -3.83 -0.51
C ARG A 28 -5.70 -3.97 -1.18
N GLY A 29 -6.11 -5.19 -1.51
CA GLY A 29 -7.36 -5.48 -2.22
C GLY A 29 -8.59 -4.78 -1.64
N PRO A 30 -8.85 -4.85 -0.34
CA PRO A 30 -10.03 -4.22 0.26
C PRO A 30 -10.13 -2.70 0.03
N ILE A 31 -9.03 -2.00 -0.16
CA ILE A 31 -9.04 -0.55 -0.42
C ILE A 31 -9.22 -0.27 -1.91
N THR A 32 -8.52 -1.01 -2.77
CA THR A 32 -8.49 -0.74 -4.20
C THR A 32 -9.80 -1.06 -4.92
N GLY A 33 -10.62 -1.94 -4.35
CA GLY A 33 -11.95 -2.26 -4.86
C GLY A 33 -12.98 -1.13 -4.74
N ILE A 34 -12.71 -0.08 -3.95
CA ILE A 34 -13.61 1.08 -3.83
C ILE A 34 -13.57 1.92 -5.12
N GLY A 35 -12.39 2.15 -5.70
CA GLY A 35 -12.20 3.06 -6.84
C GLY A 35 -13.19 2.81 -7.98
N PRO A 36 -13.30 1.58 -8.54
CA PRO A 36 -14.19 1.29 -9.67
C PRO A 36 -15.69 1.56 -9.42
N ILE A 37 -16.11 1.57 -8.17
CA ILE A 37 -17.54 1.76 -7.78
C ILE A 37 -17.76 3.03 -6.95
N LEU A 38 -16.76 3.92 -6.93
CA LEU A 38 -16.81 5.14 -6.13
C LEU A 38 -17.96 6.05 -6.54
N ASP A 39 -18.23 6.16 -7.84
CA ASP A 39 -19.34 6.97 -8.38
C ASP A 39 -20.71 6.42 -7.97
N PHE A 40 -20.88 5.10 -7.97
CA PHE A 40 -22.13 4.46 -7.50
C PHE A 40 -22.35 4.75 -6.01
N ILE A 41 -21.30 4.63 -5.19
CA ILE A 41 -21.35 4.95 -3.76
C ILE A 41 -21.70 6.43 -3.57
N SER A 42 -21.03 7.32 -4.32
CA SER A 42 -21.21 8.76 -4.20
C SER A 42 -22.62 9.20 -4.59
N LYS A 43 -23.19 8.65 -5.66
CA LYS A 43 -24.57 8.93 -6.11
C LYS A 43 -25.60 8.43 -5.12
N ASP A 44 -25.43 7.20 -4.62
CA ASP A 44 -26.39 6.60 -3.69
C ASP A 44 -26.42 7.28 -2.32
N LEU A 45 -25.24 7.66 -1.80
CA LEU A 45 -25.10 8.30 -0.50
C LEU A 45 -25.07 9.83 -0.54
N GLY A 46 -25.16 10.45 -1.73
CA GLY A 46 -25.09 11.91 -1.91
C GLY A 46 -23.75 12.52 -1.50
N LEU A 47 -22.62 11.81 -1.70
CA LEU A 47 -21.29 12.29 -1.30
C LEU A 47 -20.76 13.32 -2.30
N THR A 48 -20.16 14.40 -1.78
CA THR A 48 -19.35 15.31 -2.62
C THR A 48 -18.06 14.62 -3.07
N ALA A 49 -17.39 15.15 -4.12
CA ALA A 49 -16.11 14.64 -4.59
C ALA A 49 -15.04 14.63 -3.46
N THR A 50 -15.05 15.65 -2.61
CA THR A 50 -14.17 15.72 -1.44
C THR A 50 -14.45 14.59 -0.44
N GLN A 51 -15.71 14.31 -0.14
CA GLN A 51 -16.12 13.22 0.76
C GLN A 51 -15.78 11.85 0.16
N ALA A 52 -15.98 11.68 -1.16
CA ALA A 52 -15.57 10.47 -1.87
C ALA A 52 -14.05 10.22 -1.76
N GLY A 53 -13.23 11.28 -1.93
CA GLY A 53 -11.77 11.20 -1.71
C GLY A 53 -11.40 10.79 -0.28
N MET A 54 -12.22 11.13 0.72
CA MET A 54 -11.99 10.72 2.12
C MET A 54 -12.06 9.20 2.31
N LEU A 55 -12.77 8.45 1.48
CA LEU A 55 -12.82 6.98 1.58
C LEU A 55 -11.45 6.32 1.36
N THR A 56 -10.58 6.92 0.55
CA THR A 56 -9.19 6.46 0.38
C THR A 56 -8.23 7.12 1.37
N THR A 57 -8.55 8.30 1.86
CA THR A 57 -7.75 9.03 2.85
C THR A 57 -7.81 8.39 4.23
N VAL A 58 -8.98 7.96 4.68
CA VAL A 58 -9.17 7.39 6.03
C VAL A 58 -8.27 6.18 6.29
N PRO A 59 -8.11 5.19 5.39
CA PRO A 59 -7.13 4.12 5.58
C PRO A 59 -5.69 4.61 5.68
N LEU A 60 -5.32 5.65 4.93
CA LEU A 60 -3.96 6.22 4.99
C LEU A 60 -3.66 6.87 6.33
N LEU A 61 -4.65 7.56 6.90
CA LEU A 61 -4.55 8.09 8.27
C LEU A 61 -4.41 6.93 9.27
N ALA A 62 -5.19 5.85 9.11
CA ALA A 62 -5.03 4.66 9.94
C ALA A 62 -3.61 4.08 9.80
N PHE A 63 -3.04 4.01 8.58
CA PHE A 63 -1.64 3.57 8.39
C PHE A 63 -0.66 4.47 9.14
N ALA A 64 -0.81 5.78 9.03
CA ALA A 64 0.08 6.72 9.71
C ALA A 64 0.05 6.56 11.22
N PHE A 65 -1.14 6.47 11.83
CA PHE A 65 -1.29 6.39 13.27
C PHE A 65 -1.00 5.01 13.87
N PHE A 66 -1.40 3.93 13.19
CA PHE A 66 -1.30 2.57 13.73
C PHE A 66 0.00 1.85 13.40
N SER A 67 0.76 2.30 12.38
CA SER A 67 2.06 1.70 12.06
C SER A 67 3.06 1.72 13.24
N PRO A 68 3.24 2.82 13.99
CA PRO A 68 4.11 2.82 15.17
C PRO A 68 3.61 1.88 16.29
N ILE A 69 2.28 1.75 16.44
CA ILE A 69 1.64 0.93 17.48
C ILE A 69 1.80 -0.56 17.18
N SER A 70 1.83 -0.95 15.91
CA SER A 70 1.87 -2.34 15.46
C SER A 70 3.08 -3.11 16.00
N SER A 71 4.24 -2.48 16.07
CA SER A 71 5.45 -3.09 16.65
C SER A 71 5.31 -3.33 18.15
N GLY A 72 4.64 -2.43 18.86
CA GLY A 72 4.29 -2.59 20.29
C GLY A 72 3.32 -3.74 20.54
N LEU A 73 2.33 -3.88 19.65
CA LEU A 73 1.36 -4.98 19.71
C LEU A 73 2.06 -6.34 19.54
N ALA A 74 2.94 -6.47 18.56
CA ALA A 74 3.69 -7.70 18.31
C ALA A 74 4.58 -8.09 19.50
N ARG A 75 5.12 -7.11 20.23
CA ARG A 75 5.88 -7.38 21.48
C ARG A 75 5.01 -7.94 22.59
N LYS A 76 3.73 -7.52 22.69
CA LYS A 76 2.81 -7.95 23.75
C LYS A 76 2.19 -9.33 23.50
N ILE A 77 1.72 -9.57 22.27
CA ILE A 77 0.93 -10.77 21.96
C ILE A 77 1.57 -11.70 20.94
N GLY A 78 2.73 -11.34 20.37
CA GLY A 78 3.44 -12.10 19.33
C GLY A 78 3.03 -11.71 17.91
N LEU A 79 3.88 -12.06 16.92
CA LEU A 79 3.68 -11.75 15.51
C LEU A 79 2.44 -12.45 14.95
N GLU A 80 2.30 -13.74 15.24
CA GLU A 80 1.23 -14.59 14.70
C GLU A 80 -0.15 -14.12 15.17
N SER A 81 -0.28 -13.83 16.46
CA SER A 81 -1.53 -13.32 17.03
C SER A 81 -1.86 -11.91 16.53
N SER A 82 -0.85 -11.05 16.35
CA SER A 82 -1.04 -9.70 15.81
C SER A 82 -1.50 -9.74 14.35
N LEU A 83 -0.94 -10.64 13.53
CA LEU A 83 -1.37 -10.84 12.15
C LEU A 83 -2.78 -11.45 12.07
N MET A 84 -3.15 -12.34 12.99
CA MET A 84 -4.53 -12.82 13.11
C MET A 84 -5.49 -11.68 13.45
N MET A 85 -5.13 -10.82 14.41
CA MET A 85 -5.94 -9.63 14.74
C MET A 85 -6.09 -8.71 13.53
N ALA A 86 -5.04 -8.54 12.73
CA ALA A 86 -5.09 -7.78 11.48
C ALA A 86 -6.13 -8.34 10.51
N LEU A 87 -6.13 -9.66 10.28
CA LEU A 87 -7.11 -10.32 9.42
C LEU A 87 -8.54 -10.21 9.96
N ILE A 88 -8.74 -10.37 11.27
CA ILE A 88 -10.04 -10.20 11.92
C ILE A 88 -10.52 -8.76 11.76
N ALA A 89 -9.65 -7.77 11.97
CA ALA A 89 -9.99 -6.35 11.78
C ALA A 89 -10.41 -6.08 10.32
N ILE A 90 -9.66 -6.62 9.33
CA ILE A 90 -10.03 -6.50 7.91
C ILE A 90 -11.41 -7.12 7.66
N THR A 91 -11.66 -8.33 8.18
CA THR A 91 -12.95 -9.03 8.00
C THR A 91 -14.11 -8.25 8.61
N VAL A 92 -13.98 -7.81 9.86
CA VAL A 92 -15.00 -7.00 10.55
C VAL A 92 -15.23 -5.68 9.81
N GLY A 93 -14.16 -5.03 9.37
CA GLY A 93 -14.27 -3.79 8.60
C GLY A 93 -14.97 -3.99 7.26
N VAL A 94 -14.73 -5.09 6.54
CA VAL A 94 -15.48 -5.45 5.31
C VAL A 94 -16.95 -5.66 5.60
N LEU A 95 -17.31 -6.37 6.66
CA LEU A 95 -18.71 -6.57 7.05
C LEU A 95 -19.41 -5.24 7.35
N LEU A 96 -18.79 -4.39 8.17
CA LEU A 96 -19.35 -3.11 8.55
C LEU A 96 -19.59 -2.19 7.35
N ARG A 97 -18.57 -2.03 6.48
CA ARG A 97 -18.71 -1.14 5.31
C ARG A 97 -19.74 -1.62 4.29
N SER A 98 -20.09 -2.90 4.33
CA SER A 98 -21.05 -3.55 3.41
C SER A 98 -22.49 -3.52 3.93
N THR A 99 -22.79 -2.76 4.99
CA THR A 99 -24.15 -2.60 5.52
C THR A 99 -25.01 -1.59 4.74
N GLY A 100 -24.42 -0.82 3.83
CA GLY A 100 -25.15 0.10 2.96
C GLY A 100 -25.34 1.51 3.52
N THR A 101 -24.75 1.88 4.65
CA THR A 101 -24.87 3.22 5.24
C THR A 101 -23.54 3.98 5.26
N ALA A 102 -23.59 5.31 5.08
CA ALA A 102 -22.39 6.13 5.06
C ALA A 102 -21.54 6.02 6.35
N PRO A 103 -22.10 6.11 7.58
CA PRO A 103 -21.29 5.98 8.78
C PRO A 103 -20.55 4.62 8.87
N MET A 104 -21.21 3.52 8.51
CA MET A 104 -20.63 2.19 8.55
C MET A 104 -19.62 1.98 7.43
N LEU A 105 -19.80 2.62 6.27
CA LEU A 105 -18.83 2.63 5.18
C LEU A 105 -17.50 3.24 5.64
N PHE A 106 -17.53 4.42 6.25
CA PHE A 106 -16.33 5.09 6.76
C PHE A 106 -15.70 4.36 7.95
N LEU A 107 -16.52 3.91 8.91
CA LEU A 107 -16.05 3.15 10.07
C LEU A 107 -15.39 1.83 9.65
N GLY A 108 -16.06 1.05 8.79
CA GLY A 108 -15.55 -0.20 8.28
C GLY A 108 -14.24 -0.02 7.50
N THR A 109 -14.17 1.03 6.66
CA THR A 109 -12.96 1.39 5.91
C THR A 109 -11.82 1.80 6.85
N SER A 110 -12.12 2.50 7.96
CA SER A 110 -11.13 2.83 9.00
C SER A 110 -10.56 1.58 9.67
N ILE A 111 -11.42 0.64 10.04
CA ILE A 111 -11.05 -0.61 10.70
C ILE A 111 -10.21 -1.49 9.74
N ILE A 112 -10.58 -1.55 8.46
CA ILE A 112 -9.75 -2.20 7.43
C ILE A 112 -8.36 -1.57 7.40
N GLY A 113 -8.28 -0.24 7.44
CA GLY A 113 -7.02 0.50 7.47
C GLY A 113 -6.14 0.10 8.65
N VAL A 114 -6.71 -0.03 9.85
CA VAL A 114 -5.99 -0.51 11.05
C VAL A 114 -5.42 -1.91 10.82
N GLY A 115 -6.22 -2.85 10.32
CA GLY A 115 -5.78 -4.22 10.03
C GLY A 115 -4.64 -4.24 9.01
N ILE A 116 -4.75 -3.46 7.94
CA ILE A 116 -3.71 -3.36 6.92
C ILE A 116 -2.44 -2.72 7.47
N ALA A 117 -2.53 -1.70 8.33
CA ALA A 117 -1.37 -1.09 8.98
C ALA A 117 -0.57 -2.12 9.79
N ILE A 118 -1.26 -2.94 10.60
CA ILE A 118 -0.64 -4.01 11.37
C ILE A 118 0.05 -5.02 10.44
N GLY A 119 -0.63 -5.47 9.40
CA GLY A 119 -0.10 -6.44 8.44
C GLY A 119 1.15 -5.93 7.71
N ASN A 120 1.11 -4.70 7.19
CA ASN A 120 2.22 -4.07 6.46
C ASN A 120 3.48 -3.91 7.31
N VAL A 121 3.34 -3.61 8.60
CA VAL A 121 4.48 -3.46 9.52
C VAL A 121 5.05 -4.82 9.93
N LEU A 122 4.19 -5.80 10.21
CA LEU A 122 4.61 -7.05 10.83
C LEU A 122 5.02 -8.14 9.83
N LEU A 123 4.46 -8.13 8.61
CA LEU A 123 4.77 -9.15 7.62
C LEU A 123 6.25 -9.16 7.21
N PRO A 124 6.91 -8.01 6.93
CA PRO A 124 8.36 -7.98 6.68
C PRO A 124 9.18 -8.48 7.88
N SER A 125 8.74 -8.20 9.11
CA SER A 125 9.40 -8.66 10.33
C SER A 125 9.33 -10.18 10.47
N LEU A 126 8.18 -10.77 10.13
CA LEU A 126 7.98 -12.22 10.09
C LEU A 126 8.90 -12.87 9.05
N LEU A 127 8.97 -12.30 7.84
CA LEU A 127 9.86 -12.80 6.78
C LEU A 127 11.33 -12.76 7.19
N LYS A 128 11.76 -11.68 7.84
CA LYS A 128 13.14 -11.55 8.33
C LYS A 128 13.46 -12.59 9.41
N ARG A 129 12.50 -12.95 10.27
CA ARG A 129 12.64 -13.95 11.31
C ARG A 129 12.73 -15.37 10.73
N ASP A 130 11.79 -15.73 9.86
CA ASP A 130 11.58 -17.12 9.44
C ASP A 130 12.35 -17.48 8.17
N PHE A 131 12.63 -16.48 7.31
CA PHE A 131 13.34 -16.65 6.03
C PHE A 131 14.53 -15.70 5.87
N PRO A 132 15.47 -15.61 6.83
CA PRO A 132 16.55 -14.60 6.84
C PRO A 132 17.45 -14.66 5.59
N LYS A 133 17.63 -15.82 4.98
CA LYS A 133 18.43 -16.01 3.75
C LYS A 133 17.69 -15.67 2.46
N GLN A 134 16.37 -15.55 2.50
CA GLN A 134 15.50 -15.40 1.34
C GLN A 134 14.54 -14.21 1.48
N VAL A 135 14.82 -13.27 2.39
CA VAL A 135 13.96 -12.13 2.69
C VAL A 135 13.58 -11.38 1.41
N THR A 136 14.56 -11.08 0.55
CA THR A 136 14.34 -10.35 -0.70
C THR A 136 13.38 -11.07 -1.63
N THR A 137 13.55 -12.39 -1.80
CA THR A 137 12.69 -13.21 -2.65
C THR A 137 11.26 -13.24 -2.14
N PHE A 138 11.08 -13.53 -0.84
CA PHE A 138 9.74 -13.56 -0.26
C PHE A 138 9.08 -12.17 -0.19
N THR A 139 9.88 -11.11 -0.03
CA THR A 139 9.38 -9.73 -0.14
C THR A 139 8.83 -9.46 -1.53
N ALA A 140 9.54 -9.85 -2.59
CA ALA A 140 9.07 -9.69 -3.97
C ALA A 140 7.77 -10.47 -4.21
N ILE A 141 7.71 -11.71 -3.73
CA ILE A 141 6.53 -12.58 -3.90
C ILE A 141 5.32 -12.01 -3.13
N TYR A 142 5.49 -11.54 -1.89
CA TYR A 142 4.35 -10.99 -1.17
C TYR A 142 3.87 -9.66 -1.77
N VAL A 143 4.77 -8.82 -2.28
CA VAL A 143 4.37 -7.58 -2.99
C VAL A 143 3.61 -7.92 -4.28
N LEU A 144 4.05 -8.95 -5.01
CA LEU A 144 3.30 -9.47 -6.16
C LEU A 144 1.89 -9.92 -5.75
N MET A 145 1.77 -10.67 -4.64
CA MET A 145 0.47 -11.12 -4.13
C MET A 145 -0.43 -9.97 -3.65
N MET A 146 0.14 -8.89 -3.11
CA MET A 146 -0.61 -7.66 -2.86
C MET A 146 -1.20 -7.09 -4.16
N GLY A 147 -0.42 -7.07 -5.24
CA GLY A 147 -0.86 -6.65 -6.57
C GLY A 147 -1.98 -7.56 -7.12
N VAL A 148 -1.82 -8.87 -7.01
CA VAL A 148 -2.83 -9.85 -7.43
C VAL A 148 -4.15 -9.65 -6.66
N GLY A 149 -4.09 -9.55 -5.33
CA GLY A 149 -5.27 -9.29 -4.50
C GLY A 149 -5.98 -7.98 -4.85
N SER A 150 -5.19 -6.93 -5.13
CA SER A 150 -5.72 -5.64 -5.60
C SER A 150 -6.39 -5.75 -6.98
N THR A 151 -5.76 -6.45 -7.91
CA THR A 151 -6.29 -6.68 -9.26
C THR A 151 -7.62 -7.43 -9.20
N ILE A 152 -7.69 -8.52 -8.43
CA ILE A 152 -8.92 -9.29 -8.24
C ILE A 152 -10.02 -8.37 -7.67
N SER A 153 -9.74 -7.64 -6.60
CA SER A 153 -10.72 -6.77 -5.95
C SER A 153 -11.22 -5.66 -6.88
N SER A 154 -10.33 -5.01 -7.62
CA SER A 154 -10.70 -3.92 -8.52
C SER A 154 -11.45 -4.41 -9.76
N SER A 155 -10.98 -5.50 -10.39
CA SER A 155 -11.61 -6.02 -11.61
C SER A 155 -12.94 -6.72 -11.34
N SER A 156 -13.15 -7.27 -10.14
CA SER A 156 -14.42 -7.90 -9.76
C SER A 156 -15.48 -6.91 -9.26
N ALA A 157 -15.13 -5.65 -8.96
CA ALA A 157 -16.04 -4.71 -8.32
C ALA A 157 -17.30 -4.45 -9.15
N ILE A 158 -17.18 -4.10 -10.42
CA ILE A 158 -18.33 -3.89 -11.32
C ILE A 158 -19.09 -5.20 -11.62
N PRO A 159 -18.43 -6.33 -11.98
CA PRO A 159 -19.13 -7.61 -12.13
C PRO A 159 -19.96 -8.01 -10.91
N MET A 160 -19.45 -7.81 -9.68
CA MET A 160 -20.21 -8.14 -8.47
C MET A 160 -21.39 -7.20 -8.23
N LEU A 161 -21.24 -5.91 -8.58
CA LEU A 161 -22.35 -4.94 -8.54
C LEU A 161 -23.48 -5.36 -9.49
N ASN A 162 -23.14 -5.71 -10.74
CA ASN A 162 -24.10 -6.16 -11.74
C ASN A 162 -24.75 -7.51 -11.37
N LEU A 163 -23.98 -8.40 -10.74
CA LEU A 163 -24.52 -9.67 -10.23
C LEU A 163 -25.57 -9.42 -9.14
N ALA A 164 -25.32 -8.50 -8.22
CA ALA A 164 -26.27 -8.13 -7.18
C ALA A 164 -27.58 -7.61 -7.77
N ASP A 165 -27.48 -6.78 -8.81
CA ASP A 165 -28.64 -6.26 -9.56
C ASP A 165 -29.42 -7.40 -10.24
N SER A 166 -28.73 -8.28 -10.96
CA SER A 166 -29.36 -9.42 -11.65
C SER A 166 -30.03 -10.43 -10.72
N LEU A 167 -29.53 -10.56 -9.49
CA LEU A 167 -30.15 -11.42 -8.45
C LEU A 167 -31.28 -10.74 -7.70
N GLY A 168 -31.59 -9.47 -8.01
CA GLY A 168 -32.67 -8.71 -7.37
C GLY A 168 -32.46 -8.50 -5.87
N ILE A 169 -31.23 -8.32 -5.43
CA ILE A 169 -30.90 -8.05 -4.02
C ILE A 169 -31.32 -6.62 -3.70
N THR A 170 -32.41 -6.45 -2.94
CA THR A 170 -32.97 -5.13 -2.56
C THR A 170 -32.73 -4.77 -1.11
N ALA A 171 -32.25 -5.71 -0.29
CA ALA A 171 -32.05 -5.50 1.15
C ALA A 171 -30.90 -4.54 1.49
N ILE A 172 -29.91 -4.46 0.62
CA ILE A 172 -28.74 -3.57 0.74
C ILE A 172 -28.37 -3.05 -0.66
N PRO A 173 -27.73 -1.87 -0.76
CA PRO A 173 -27.28 -1.34 -2.06
C PRO A 173 -26.33 -2.28 -2.80
N ASN A 174 -26.40 -2.32 -4.13
CA ASN A 174 -25.58 -3.21 -4.96
C ASN A 174 -24.08 -2.97 -4.77
N TRP A 175 -23.65 -1.72 -4.54
CA TRP A 175 -22.26 -1.39 -4.22
C TRP A 175 -21.81 -2.01 -2.89
N ALA A 176 -22.71 -2.14 -1.91
CA ALA A 176 -22.38 -2.77 -0.62
C ALA A 176 -22.16 -4.28 -0.77
N VAL A 177 -22.96 -4.95 -1.64
CA VAL A 177 -22.74 -6.36 -2.02
C VAL A 177 -21.40 -6.52 -2.70
N SER A 178 -21.06 -5.63 -3.64
CA SER A 178 -19.79 -5.63 -4.34
C SER A 178 -18.61 -5.51 -3.35
N LEU A 179 -18.63 -4.52 -2.44
CA LEU A 179 -17.61 -4.36 -1.41
C LEU A 179 -17.55 -5.55 -0.44
N GLY A 180 -18.69 -6.20 -0.18
CA GLY A 180 -18.79 -7.38 0.69
C GLY A 180 -18.18 -8.63 0.05
N SER A 181 -18.20 -8.75 -1.27
CA SER A 181 -17.71 -9.92 -1.99
C SER A 181 -16.24 -10.28 -1.70
N VAL A 182 -15.41 -9.27 -1.39
CA VAL A 182 -13.99 -9.48 -1.07
C VAL A 182 -13.76 -10.18 0.27
N ILE A 183 -14.79 -10.39 1.09
CA ILE A 183 -14.69 -11.04 2.41
C ILE A 183 -14.17 -12.47 2.33
N ILE A 184 -14.33 -13.12 1.20
CA ILE A 184 -13.85 -14.49 0.97
C ILE A 184 -12.34 -14.58 1.19
N LEU A 185 -11.57 -13.57 0.74
CA LEU A 185 -10.11 -13.57 0.86
C LEU A 185 -9.62 -13.56 2.32
N PRO A 186 -10.06 -12.63 3.20
CA PRO A 186 -9.63 -12.65 4.59
C PRO A 186 -10.17 -13.87 5.37
N ILE A 187 -11.35 -14.42 5.04
CA ILE A 187 -11.86 -15.65 5.67
C ILE A 187 -10.93 -16.82 5.36
N ILE A 188 -10.56 -17.02 4.11
CA ILE A 188 -9.60 -18.07 3.72
C ILE A 188 -8.25 -17.84 4.41
N ALA A 189 -7.78 -16.59 4.47
CA ALA A 189 -6.54 -16.24 5.15
C ALA A 189 -6.60 -16.57 6.64
N ILE A 190 -7.71 -16.26 7.33
CA ILE A 190 -7.93 -16.62 8.75
C ILE A 190 -7.90 -18.13 8.94
N ALA A 191 -8.60 -18.88 8.10
CA ALA A 191 -8.63 -20.34 8.19
C ALA A 191 -7.24 -20.97 8.06
N VAL A 192 -6.45 -20.53 7.09
CA VAL A 192 -5.08 -21.01 6.90
C VAL A 192 -4.16 -20.52 8.02
N TRP A 193 -4.26 -19.23 8.40
CA TRP A 193 -3.40 -18.63 9.42
C TRP A 193 -3.65 -19.16 10.82
N SER A 194 -4.85 -19.68 11.10
CA SER A 194 -5.18 -20.29 12.41
C SER A 194 -4.22 -21.40 12.81
N SER A 195 -3.70 -22.16 11.82
CA SER A 195 -2.72 -23.22 12.05
C SER A 195 -1.37 -22.70 12.58
N GLN A 196 -1.07 -21.40 12.39
CA GLN A 196 0.19 -20.78 12.80
C GLN A 196 0.15 -20.22 14.22
N LEU A 197 -1.03 -20.10 14.84
CA LEU A 197 -1.18 -19.57 16.21
C LEU A 197 -0.46 -20.42 17.26
N GLY A 198 -0.28 -21.72 17.00
CA GLY A 198 0.49 -22.63 17.86
C GLY A 198 2.00 -22.38 17.85
N ASN A 199 2.51 -21.67 16.84
CA ASN A 199 3.93 -21.36 16.67
C ASN A 199 4.38 -20.14 17.50
N ARG A 200 3.61 -19.73 18.52
CA ARG A 200 3.87 -18.55 19.35
C ARG A 200 5.34 -18.43 19.72
N THR A 201 6.01 -17.47 19.10
CA THR A 201 7.27 -16.97 19.59
C THR A 201 6.98 -15.79 20.47
N ALA A 202 7.09 -16.00 21.78
CA ALA A 202 7.08 -14.89 22.73
C ALA A 202 8.22 -13.92 22.34
N PRO A 203 7.98 -12.61 22.38
CA PRO A 203 9.02 -11.64 22.08
C PRO A 203 10.19 -11.86 23.04
N THR A 204 11.39 -11.98 22.49
CA THR A 204 12.61 -11.97 23.31
C THR A 204 12.73 -10.60 23.96
N LYS A 205 13.07 -10.56 25.24
CA LYS A 205 13.29 -9.33 26.02
C LYS A 205 14.37 -8.41 25.42
N ASP A 206 15.19 -8.93 24.51
CA ASP A 206 16.25 -8.20 23.81
C ASP A 206 15.77 -7.18 22.78
N THR A 207 14.47 -7.17 22.44
CA THR A 207 13.87 -6.09 21.63
C THR A 207 13.40 -4.89 22.47
N ALA A 208 13.62 -4.90 23.79
CA ALA A 208 13.12 -3.87 24.70
C ALA A 208 13.99 -2.60 24.79
N GLN A 209 15.21 -2.60 24.28
CA GLN A 209 16.01 -1.38 24.17
C GLN A 209 15.83 -0.75 22.80
N ILE A 210 14.71 -0.06 22.63
CA ILE A 210 14.62 1.02 21.67
C ILE A 210 15.33 2.21 22.33
N ASP A 211 16.65 2.26 22.18
CA ASP A 211 17.36 3.55 22.27
C ASP A 211 16.62 4.47 21.31
N SER A 212 16.19 5.61 21.86
CA SER A 212 15.37 6.53 21.06
C SER A 212 16.23 7.06 19.92
N HIS A 213 16.10 6.47 18.74
CA HIS A 213 16.71 6.99 17.51
C HIS A 213 16.04 8.30 17.08
N SER A 214 15.77 9.18 18.05
CA SER A 214 15.14 10.49 17.83
C SER A 214 15.96 11.36 16.88
N TYR A 215 17.25 11.10 16.73
CA TYR A 215 18.13 11.78 15.78
C TYR A 215 17.73 11.52 14.31
N ILE A 216 17.05 10.39 13.99
CA ILE A 216 16.57 10.09 12.63
C ILE A 216 15.64 11.20 12.15
N TRP A 217 14.78 11.71 13.01
CA TRP A 217 13.86 12.83 12.70
C TRP A 217 14.57 14.14 12.38
N LYS A 218 15.83 14.30 12.82
CA LYS A 218 16.67 15.48 12.58
C LYS A 218 17.59 15.30 11.36
N THR A 219 17.62 14.13 10.74
CA THR A 219 18.55 13.78 9.66
C THR A 219 17.96 14.13 8.31
N ALA A 220 18.59 15.03 7.54
CA ALA A 220 18.16 15.40 6.19
C ALA A 220 18.01 14.18 5.26
N ALA A 221 18.92 13.23 5.34
CA ALA A 221 18.89 12.00 4.57
C ALA A 221 17.64 11.15 4.84
N ALA A 222 17.16 11.11 6.10
CA ALA A 222 15.93 10.43 6.46
C ALA A 222 14.69 11.12 5.86
N TRP A 223 14.68 12.45 5.88
CA TRP A 223 13.62 13.22 5.23
C TRP A 223 13.59 13.08 3.72
N GLN A 224 14.75 12.97 3.05
CA GLN A 224 14.82 12.71 1.60
C GLN A 224 14.12 11.38 1.23
N VAL A 225 14.38 10.31 1.99
CA VAL A 225 13.70 9.01 1.80
C VAL A 225 12.21 9.12 2.12
N THR A 226 11.86 9.81 3.20
CA THR A 226 10.47 10.01 3.64
C THR A 226 9.65 10.76 2.60
N VAL A 227 10.16 11.88 2.09
CA VAL A 227 9.48 12.69 1.08
C VAL A 227 9.39 11.96 -0.25
N PHE A 228 10.45 11.25 -0.65
CA PHE A 228 10.44 10.41 -1.86
C PHE A 228 9.32 9.37 -1.81
N LEU A 229 9.19 8.62 -0.72
CA LEU A 229 8.11 7.64 -0.52
C LEU A 229 6.74 8.32 -0.40
N GLY A 230 6.68 9.44 0.29
CA GLY A 230 5.44 10.19 0.48
C GLY A 230 4.87 10.73 -0.82
N LEU A 231 5.68 11.33 -1.69
CA LEU A 231 5.25 11.85 -2.99
C LEU A 231 4.84 10.73 -3.94
N ASN A 232 5.57 9.60 -3.95
CA ASN A 232 5.17 8.42 -4.69
C ASN A 232 3.79 7.92 -4.24
N SER A 233 3.58 7.79 -2.93
CA SER A 233 2.31 7.34 -2.37
C SER A 233 1.20 8.37 -2.62
N PHE A 234 1.47 9.67 -2.51
CA PHE A 234 0.52 10.74 -2.78
C PHE A 234 -0.11 10.58 -4.17
N ILE A 235 0.72 10.45 -5.21
CA ILE A 235 0.24 10.30 -6.59
C ILE A 235 -0.50 8.96 -6.75
N MET A 236 0.07 7.87 -6.21
CA MET A 236 -0.52 6.54 -6.37
C MET A 236 -1.92 6.46 -5.76
N TYR A 237 -2.14 7.02 -4.56
CA TYR A 237 -3.45 6.96 -3.90
C TYR A 237 -4.49 7.87 -4.55
N ILE A 238 -4.08 8.94 -5.23
CA ILE A 238 -4.97 9.72 -6.11
C ILE A 238 -5.51 8.81 -7.22
N PHE A 239 -4.65 8.09 -7.93
CA PHE A 239 -5.07 7.21 -9.02
C PHE A 239 -5.82 5.97 -8.54
N ILE A 240 -5.55 5.48 -7.34
CA ILE A 240 -6.38 4.42 -6.72
C ILE A 240 -7.82 4.91 -6.51
N ALA A 241 -8.01 6.17 -6.12
CA ALA A 241 -9.33 6.73 -5.88
C ALA A 241 -10.05 7.12 -7.18
N TRP A 242 -9.39 7.87 -8.04
CA TRP A 242 -10.04 8.65 -9.08
C TRP A 242 -9.85 8.15 -10.50
N LEU A 243 -8.91 7.22 -10.76
CA LEU A 243 -8.66 6.74 -12.14
C LEU A 243 -9.90 6.19 -12.82
N PRO A 244 -10.75 5.36 -12.17
CA PRO A 244 -11.96 4.86 -12.84
C PRO A 244 -12.90 5.98 -13.29
N THR A 245 -13.15 6.96 -12.43
CA THR A 245 -14.00 8.12 -12.74
C THR A 245 -13.41 8.93 -13.90
N ILE A 246 -12.11 9.21 -13.88
CA ILE A 246 -11.42 9.90 -14.98
C ILE A 246 -11.60 9.16 -16.30
N LEU A 247 -11.52 7.83 -16.29
CA LEU A 247 -11.69 7.01 -17.49
C LEU A 247 -13.12 7.04 -18.01
N VAL A 248 -14.11 6.94 -17.13
CA VAL A 248 -15.53 7.00 -17.51
C VAL A 248 -15.85 8.35 -18.15
N ASP A 249 -15.39 9.44 -17.56
CA ASP A 249 -15.57 10.80 -18.12
C ASP A 249 -14.84 11.00 -19.47
N ASN A 250 -13.82 10.18 -19.76
CA ASN A 250 -13.14 10.13 -21.06
C ASN A 250 -13.76 9.11 -22.03
N GLY A 251 -14.96 8.58 -21.74
CA GLY A 251 -15.74 7.76 -22.67
C GLY A 251 -15.51 6.24 -22.56
N TYR A 252 -14.76 5.76 -21.56
CA TYR A 252 -14.68 4.33 -21.28
C TYR A 252 -15.94 3.86 -20.55
N SER A 253 -16.35 2.60 -20.79
CA SER A 253 -17.41 2.01 -19.97
C SER A 253 -16.92 1.77 -18.55
N GLU A 254 -17.84 1.74 -17.57
CA GLU A 254 -17.55 1.44 -16.17
C GLU A 254 -16.79 0.11 -16.00
N HIS A 255 -17.18 -0.89 -16.79
CA HIS A 255 -16.52 -2.19 -16.82
C HIS A 255 -15.06 -2.11 -17.33
N GLN A 256 -14.83 -1.35 -18.40
CA GLN A 256 -13.47 -1.10 -18.90
C GLN A 256 -12.63 -0.32 -17.90
N ALA A 257 -13.20 0.69 -17.26
CA ALA A 257 -12.53 1.47 -16.22
C ALA A 257 -12.11 0.59 -15.03
N GLY A 258 -12.99 -0.32 -14.58
CA GLY A 258 -12.68 -1.30 -13.53
C GLY A 258 -11.53 -2.24 -13.92
N TYR A 259 -11.52 -2.76 -15.15
CA TYR A 259 -10.41 -3.60 -15.63
C TYR A 259 -9.10 -2.81 -15.74
N LEU A 260 -9.14 -1.60 -16.27
CA LEU A 260 -7.98 -0.74 -16.37
C LEU A 260 -7.42 -0.38 -14.99
N HIS A 261 -8.27 -0.18 -14.00
CA HIS A 261 -7.84 -0.01 -12.62
C HIS A 261 -7.18 -1.29 -12.06
N GLY A 262 -7.69 -2.48 -12.40
CA GLY A 262 -7.03 -3.76 -12.09
C GLY A 262 -5.64 -3.86 -12.74
N ILE A 263 -5.50 -3.45 -14.01
CA ILE A 263 -4.22 -3.40 -14.72
C ILE A 263 -3.25 -2.43 -14.03
N LEU A 264 -3.71 -1.26 -13.57
CA LEU A 264 -2.91 -0.35 -12.75
C LEU A 264 -2.31 -1.09 -11.56
N GLN A 265 -3.15 -1.79 -10.80
CA GLN A 265 -2.69 -2.48 -9.59
C GLN A 265 -1.66 -3.57 -9.89
N LEU A 266 -1.89 -4.37 -10.94
CA LEU A 266 -0.95 -5.40 -11.38
C LEU A 266 0.38 -4.80 -11.83
N SER A 267 0.33 -3.71 -12.59
CA SER A 267 1.52 -3.00 -13.09
C SER A 267 2.42 -2.50 -11.97
N THR A 268 1.88 -2.22 -10.77
CA THR A 268 2.70 -1.83 -9.60
C THR A 268 3.53 -2.98 -9.02
N ALA A 269 3.16 -4.23 -9.29
CA ALA A 269 3.87 -5.40 -8.77
C ALA A 269 5.02 -5.86 -9.69
N VAL A 270 4.87 -5.65 -10.99
CA VAL A 270 5.85 -6.08 -12.03
C VAL A 270 7.27 -5.55 -11.80
N PRO A 271 7.48 -4.28 -11.38
CA PRO A 271 8.83 -3.76 -11.14
C PRO A 271 9.66 -4.57 -10.15
N ALA A 272 9.01 -5.28 -9.20
CA ALA A 272 9.73 -6.11 -8.23
C ALA A 272 10.64 -7.14 -8.90
N LEU A 273 10.18 -7.74 -9.99
CA LEU A 273 10.91 -8.78 -10.72
C LEU A 273 12.14 -8.21 -11.47
N ILE A 274 12.07 -6.96 -11.90
CA ILE A 274 13.11 -6.30 -12.71
C ILE A 274 14.07 -5.50 -11.84
N LEU A 275 13.54 -4.70 -10.92
CA LEU A 275 14.34 -3.73 -10.17
C LEU A 275 15.19 -4.39 -9.08
N ILE A 276 14.72 -5.47 -8.43
CA ILE A 276 15.49 -6.12 -7.36
C ILE A 276 16.85 -6.61 -7.87
N PRO A 277 16.95 -7.41 -8.94
CA PRO A 277 18.24 -7.84 -9.47
C PRO A 277 19.07 -6.67 -10.04
N LEU A 278 18.44 -5.65 -10.61
CA LEU A 278 19.14 -4.49 -11.15
C LEU A 278 19.76 -3.64 -10.04
N MET A 279 19.01 -3.39 -8.98
CA MET A 279 19.46 -2.59 -7.84
C MET A 279 20.64 -3.21 -7.09
N SER A 280 20.74 -4.54 -7.07
CA SER A 280 21.86 -5.25 -6.43
C SER A 280 23.21 -4.95 -7.11
N LYS A 281 23.19 -4.61 -8.39
CA LYS A 281 24.39 -4.33 -9.22
C LYS A 281 24.76 -2.84 -9.25
N MET A 282 23.87 -1.95 -8.84
CA MET A 282 24.07 -0.50 -8.93
C MET A 282 24.39 0.09 -7.56
N LYS A 283 25.50 0.86 -7.45
CA LYS A 283 25.81 1.66 -6.25
C LYS A 283 24.98 2.94 -6.21
N ASP A 284 24.96 3.69 -7.31
CA ASP A 284 24.19 4.92 -7.47
C ASP A 284 22.80 4.60 -8.08
N LYS A 285 21.75 4.97 -7.38
CA LYS A 285 20.37 4.67 -7.76
C LYS A 285 19.60 5.90 -8.27
N ARG A 286 20.29 7.05 -8.44
CA ARG A 286 19.65 8.31 -8.88
C ARG A 286 18.96 8.16 -10.21
N VAL A 287 19.67 7.62 -11.23
CA VAL A 287 19.13 7.46 -12.57
C VAL A 287 17.84 6.62 -12.54
N LEU A 288 17.87 5.52 -11.79
CA LEU A 288 16.73 4.62 -11.68
C LEU A 288 15.55 5.30 -10.97
N SER A 289 15.82 6.06 -9.90
CA SER A 289 14.79 6.76 -9.14
C SER A 289 14.15 7.91 -9.95
N VAL A 290 14.97 8.67 -10.68
CA VAL A 290 14.49 9.74 -11.55
C VAL A 290 13.71 9.16 -12.74
N LEU A 291 14.15 8.04 -13.30
CA LEU A 291 13.42 7.34 -14.37
C LEU A 291 12.01 6.96 -13.93
N MET A 292 11.84 6.52 -12.67
CA MET A 292 10.50 6.22 -12.16
C MET A 292 9.61 7.47 -12.15
N SER A 293 10.07 8.60 -11.65
CA SER A 293 9.28 9.83 -11.67
C SER A 293 9.00 10.34 -13.09
N ALA A 294 9.96 10.21 -14.00
CA ALA A 294 9.77 10.57 -15.41
C ALA A 294 8.72 9.69 -16.12
N LEU A 295 8.73 8.38 -15.86
CA LEU A 295 7.72 7.47 -16.40
C LEU A 295 6.31 7.81 -15.86
N ALA A 296 6.18 8.17 -14.57
CA ALA A 296 4.91 8.63 -14.04
C ALA A 296 4.44 9.91 -14.72
N PHE A 297 5.35 10.88 -14.87
CA PHE A 297 5.07 12.13 -15.57
C PHE A 297 4.57 11.88 -17.00
N VAL A 298 5.26 11.06 -17.79
CA VAL A 298 4.85 10.70 -19.15
C VAL A 298 3.50 9.97 -19.14
N GLY A 299 3.27 9.05 -18.21
CA GLY A 299 1.98 8.36 -18.09
C GLY A 299 0.81 9.32 -17.83
N ILE A 300 0.99 10.31 -16.95
CA ILE A 300 -0.04 11.32 -16.66
C ILE A 300 -0.23 12.27 -17.84
N CYS A 301 0.85 12.72 -18.50
CA CYS A 301 0.77 13.50 -19.73
C CYS A 301 0.02 12.75 -20.83
N GLY A 302 0.30 11.45 -20.99
CA GLY A 302 -0.39 10.60 -21.95
C GLY A 302 -1.89 10.49 -21.68
N LEU A 303 -2.31 10.33 -20.42
CA LEU A 303 -3.73 10.33 -20.05
C LEU A 303 -4.41 11.68 -20.35
N LEU A 304 -3.70 12.81 -20.17
CA LEU A 304 -4.21 14.13 -20.48
C LEU A 304 -4.37 14.37 -21.98
N MET A 305 -3.37 13.97 -22.78
CA MET A 305 -3.28 14.33 -24.19
C MET A 305 -3.91 13.29 -25.13
N MET A 306 -3.83 12.01 -24.74
CA MET A 306 -4.25 10.87 -25.56
C MET A 306 -4.98 9.82 -24.72
N PRO A 307 -6.14 10.13 -24.13
CA PRO A 307 -6.88 9.21 -23.25
C PRO A 307 -7.28 7.91 -23.96
N ALA A 308 -7.40 7.90 -25.29
CA ALA A 308 -7.68 6.68 -26.06
C ALA A 308 -6.63 5.57 -25.91
N LEU A 309 -5.41 5.90 -25.49
CA LEU A 309 -4.32 4.95 -25.21
C LEU A 309 -4.13 4.71 -23.71
N ALA A 310 -5.18 4.86 -22.91
CA ALA A 310 -5.11 4.79 -21.45
C ALA A 310 -4.40 3.53 -20.94
N VAL A 311 -4.57 2.37 -21.58
CA VAL A 311 -3.88 1.11 -21.20
C VAL A 311 -2.36 1.31 -21.10
N VAL A 312 -1.76 1.95 -22.10
CA VAL A 312 -0.31 2.20 -22.16
C VAL A 312 0.12 3.11 -21.02
N TRP A 313 -0.59 4.21 -20.84
CA TRP A 313 -0.27 5.21 -19.82
C TRP A 313 -0.44 4.67 -18.40
N ILE A 314 -1.48 3.86 -18.18
CA ILE A 314 -1.75 3.22 -16.89
C ILE A 314 -0.66 2.18 -16.54
N ILE A 315 -0.21 1.38 -17.50
CA ILE A 315 0.89 0.44 -17.31
C ILE A 315 2.19 1.18 -16.96
N MET A 316 2.52 2.24 -17.71
CA MET A 316 3.71 3.05 -17.44
C MET A 316 3.66 3.70 -16.05
N PHE A 317 2.52 4.29 -15.71
CA PHE A 317 2.30 4.92 -14.42
C PHE A 317 2.35 3.91 -13.27
N GLY A 318 1.66 2.78 -13.39
CA GLY A 318 1.66 1.72 -12.38
C GLY A 318 3.05 1.12 -12.17
N PHE A 319 3.78 0.83 -13.25
CA PHE A 319 5.17 0.37 -13.19
C PHE A 319 6.06 1.40 -12.47
N SER A 320 5.90 2.67 -12.81
CA SER A 320 6.63 3.77 -12.19
C SER A 320 6.40 3.85 -10.67
N CYS A 321 5.13 3.90 -10.25
CA CYS A 321 4.79 4.01 -8.83
C CYS A 321 5.21 2.78 -8.03
N GLY A 322 5.04 1.58 -8.60
CA GLY A 322 5.52 0.33 -8.00
C GLY A 322 7.04 0.30 -7.85
N GLY A 323 7.76 0.72 -8.90
CA GLY A 323 9.22 0.85 -8.90
C GLY A 323 9.71 1.88 -7.88
N GLY A 324 9.05 3.02 -7.80
CA GLY A 324 9.34 4.05 -6.80
C GLY A 324 9.17 3.57 -5.37
N PHE A 325 8.10 2.81 -5.10
CA PHE A 325 7.86 2.23 -3.78
C PHE A 325 8.94 1.21 -3.40
N ILE A 326 9.33 0.32 -4.33
CA ILE A 326 10.41 -0.66 -4.10
C ILE A 326 11.74 0.04 -3.84
N LEU A 327 12.07 1.08 -4.62
CA LEU A 327 13.27 1.89 -4.43
C LEU A 327 13.28 2.55 -3.05
N GLY A 328 12.18 3.19 -2.67
CA GLY A 328 12.05 3.86 -1.38
C GLY A 328 12.20 2.93 -0.19
N LEU A 329 11.54 1.75 -0.22
CA LEU A 329 11.74 0.72 0.81
C LEU A 329 13.18 0.20 0.84
N SER A 330 13.81 0.05 -0.33
CA SER A 330 15.22 -0.36 -0.40
C SER A 330 16.14 0.69 0.21
N PHE A 331 15.83 1.99 0.02
CA PHE A 331 16.60 3.08 0.64
C PHE A 331 16.57 3.00 2.16
N VAL A 332 15.43 2.64 2.76
CA VAL A 332 15.35 2.41 4.22
C VAL A 332 16.40 1.40 4.67
N GLY A 333 16.53 0.26 3.98
CA GLY A 333 17.52 -0.77 4.33
C GLY A 333 18.96 -0.38 4.03
N ILE A 334 19.22 0.26 2.88
CA ILE A 334 20.57 0.57 2.40
C ILE A 334 21.15 1.79 3.14
N ARG A 335 20.32 2.74 3.56
CA ARG A 335 20.74 3.99 4.21
C ARG A 335 21.01 3.84 5.70
N THR A 336 20.60 2.74 6.30
CA THR A 336 20.70 2.50 7.74
C THR A 336 21.79 1.50 8.07
N HIS A 337 22.42 1.67 9.23
CA HIS A 337 23.56 0.88 9.67
C HIS A 337 23.13 -0.44 10.32
N ASP A 338 21.99 -0.42 11.01
CA ASP A 338 21.46 -1.58 11.73
C ASP A 338 19.94 -1.70 11.61
N ALA A 339 19.40 -2.80 12.11
CA ALA A 339 17.96 -3.11 12.02
C ALA A 339 17.09 -2.13 12.83
N HIS A 340 17.62 -1.61 13.95
CA HIS A 340 16.86 -0.66 14.80
C HIS A 340 16.75 0.69 14.10
N GLN A 341 17.84 1.17 13.50
CA GLN A 341 17.85 2.39 12.70
C GLN A 341 16.93 2.25 11.47
N ALA A 342 16.96 1.08 10.81
CA ALA A 342 16.06 0.79 9.69
C ALA A 342 14.58 0.82 10.11
N ALA A 343 14.25 0.24 11.26
CA ALA A 343 12.90 0.28 11.80
C ALA A 343 12.46 1.71 12.14
N ALA A 344 13.34 2.53 12.72
CA ALA A 344 13.05 3.92 13.03
C ALA A 344 12.83 4.76 11.75
N LEU A 345 13.69 4.61 10.73
CA LEU A 345 13.53 5.28 9.44
C LEU A 345 12.26 4.81 8.71
N SER A 346 11.98 3.51 8.71
CA SER A 346 10.76 2.95 8.12
C SER A 346 9.51 3.51 8.80
N GLY A 347 9.49 3.55 10.14
CA GLY A 347 8.40 4.10 10.92
C GLY A 347 8.15 5.59 10.61
N MET A 348 9.23 6.39 10.54
CA MET A 348 9.15 7.80 10.14
C MET A 348 8.62 7.95 8.71
N ALA A 349 9.19 7.21 7.76
CA ALA A 349 8.83 7.30 6.35
C ALA A 349 7.38 6.87 6.10
N GLN A 350 6.91 5.82 6.76
CA GLN A 350 5.51 5.39 6.63
C GLN A 350 4.55 6.35 7.33
N CYS A 351 4.86 6.80 8.54
CA CYS A 351 4.02 7.75 9.27
C CYS A 351 3.84 9.06 8.47
N MET A 352 4.94 9.74 8.19
CA MET A 352 4.91 11.04 7.51
C MET A 352 4.55 10.91 6.03
N GLY A 353 5.00 9.84 5.37
CA GLY A 353 4.68 9.56 3.97
C GLY A 353 3.19 9.30 3.77
N TYR A 354 2.55 8.55 4.64
CA TYR A 354 1.10 8.32 4.53
C TYR A 354 0.26 9.51 4.99
N LEU A 355 0.74 10.33 5.94
CA LEU A 355 0.10 11.61 6.24
C LEU A 355 0.10 12.54 5.00
N LEU A 356 1.22 12.61 4.30
CA LEU A 356 1.30 13.36 3.04
C LEU A 356 0.37 12.75 1.98
N ALA A 357 0.43 11.44 1.79
CA ALA A 357 -0.40 10.73 0.83
C ALA A 357 -1.91 10.87 1.09
N ALA A 358 -2.31 10.97 2.35
CA ALA A 358 -3.70 11.14 2.76
C ALA A 358 -4.33 12.44 2.21
N ALA A 359 -3.54 13.49 2.01
CA ALA A 359 -4.02 14.73 1.42
C ALA A 359 -4.33 14.60 -0.08
N GLY A 360 -3.70 13.65 -0.78
CA GLY A 360 -3.78 13.53 -2.24
C GLY A 360 -5.20 13.39 -2.78
N PRO A 361 -5.95 12.33 -2.43
CA PRO A 361 -7.30 12.10 -2.94
C PRO A 361 -8.29 13.24 -2.59
N ILE A 362 -8.14 13.86 -1.42
CA ILE A 362 -8.98 14.99 -1.01
C ILE A 362 -8.67 16.22 -1.86
N CYS A 363 -7.39 16.60 -1.96
CA CYS A 363 -6.98 17.76 -2.76
C CYS A 363 -7.38 17.60 -4.23
N PHE A 364 -7.22 16.39 -4.77
CA PHE A 364 -7.57 16.08 -6.15
C PHE A 364 -9.09 16.19 -6.39
N GLY A 365 -9.91 15.63 -5.49
CA GLY A 365 -11.36 15.74 -5.54
C GLY A 365 -11.84 17.19 -5.39
N LEU A 366 -11.26 17.94 -4.45
CA LEU A 366 -11.58 19.36 -4.25
C LEU A 366 -11.26 20.20 -5.50
N LEU A 367 -10.10 20.00 -6.12
CA LEU A 367 -9.73 20.71 -7.35
C LEU A 367 -10.69 20.36 -8.49
N HIS A 368 -11.12 19.11 -8.60
CA HIS A 368 -12.12 18.72 -9.58
C HIS A 368 -13.48 19.40 -9.29
N GLU A 369 -13.92 19.42 -8.05
CA GLU A 369 -15.18 20.05 -7.62
C GLU A 369 -15.18 21.56 -7.93
N MET A 370 -14.05 22.24 -7.71
CA MET A 370 -13.90 23.67 -7.97
C MET A 370 -13.80 24.03 -9.46
N THR A 371 -13.25 23.16 -10.28
CA THR A 371 -12.93 23.48 -11.70
C THR A 371 -13.86 22.79 -12.69
N GLY A 372 -14.64 21.79 -12.28
CA GLY A 372 -15.49 20.96 -13.14
C GLY A 372 -14.70 20.17 -14.19
N SER A 373 -13.37 20.01 -14.02
CA SER A 373 -12.50 19.38 -15.02
C SER A 373 -11.39 18.57 -14.34
N TRP A 374 -10.95 17.48 -14.99
CA TRP A 374 -9.80 16.70 -14.56
C TRP A 374 -8.45 17.29 -14.96
N ASN A 375 -8.42 18.29 -15.84
CA ASN A 375 -7.17 18.87 -16.35
C ASN A 375 -6.34 19.52 -15.23
N VAL A 376 -6.97 20.34 -14.38
CA VAL A 376 -6.26 21.02 -13.29
C VAL A 376 -5.73 20.04 -12.24
N PRO A 377 -6.54 19.09 -11.71
CA PRO A 377 -6.03 18.05 -10.83
C PRO A 377 -4.87 17.23 -11.43
N LEU A 378 -4.95 16.83 -12.69
CA LEU A 378 -3.88 16.10 -13.37
C LEU A 378 -2.62 16.94 -13.56
N MET A 379 -2.74 18.25 -13.85
CA MET A 379 -1.59 19.18 -13.88
C MET A 379 -0.92 19.31 -12.51
N MET A 380 -1.70 19.32 -11.43
CA MET A 380 -1.13 19.23 -10.06
C MET A 380 -0.28 17.96 -9.91
N CYS A 381 -0.78 16.81 -10.36
CA CYS A 381 -0.02 15.56 -10.31
C CYS A 381 1.29 15.63 -11.12
N LEU A 382 1.31 16.30 -12.27
CA LEU A 382 2.54 16.55 -13.04
C LEU A 382 3.56 17.36 -12.23
N GLY A 383 3.10 18.41 -11.54
CA GLY A 383 3.96 19.18 -10.63
C GLY A 383 4.53 18.32 -9.49
N VAL A 384 3.72 17.42 -8.93
CA VAL A 384 4.16 16.46 -7.91
C VAL A 384 5.18 15.46 -8.47
N CYS A 385 5.02 14.99 -9.72
CA CYS A 385 6.02 14.15 -10.38
C CYS A 385 7.38 14.85 -10.51
N VAL A 386 7.39 16.14 -10.86
CA VAL A 386 8.63 16.94 -10.91
C VAL A 386 9.28 17.02 -9.52
N ALA A 387 8.50 17.35 -8.49
CA ALA A 387 8.99 17.39 -7.11
C ALA A 387 9.52 16.02 -6.66
N TRP A 388 8.83 14.93 -7.05
CA TRP A 388 9.29 13.55 -6.80
C TRP A 388 10.62 13.25 -7.52
N GLY A 389 10.80 13.69 -8.76
CA GLY A 389 12.06 13.58 -9.51
C GLY A 389 13.21 14.32 -8.85
N VAL A 390 12.96 15.53 -8.33
CA VAL A 390 13.96 16.29 -7.56
C VAL A 390 14.36 15.53 -6.29
N THR A 391 13.39 15.04 -5.52
CA THR A 391 13.71 14.25 -4.31
C THR A 391 14.40 12.93 -4.64
N ALA A 392 14.11 12.31 -5.78
CA ALA A 392 14.76 11.11 -6.29
C ALA A 392 16.27 11.30 -6.51
N MET A 393 16.68 12.48 -6.97
CA MET A 393 18.10 12.83 -7.15
C MET A 393 18.87 12.81 -5.83
N PHE A 394 18.25 13.24 -4.74
CA PHE A 394 18.87 13.24 -3.41
C PHE A 394 18.74 11.88 -2.71
N ALA A 395 17.56 11.27 -2.71
CA ALA A 395 17.35 9.96 -2.09
C ALA A 395 18.17 8.84 -2.76
N GLY A 396 18.44 8.92 -4.06
CA GLY A 396 19.22 7.95 -4.82
C GLY A 396 20.73 8.00 -4.60
N LEU A 397 21.26 9.06 -3.97
CA LEU A 397 22.70 9.22 -3.71
C LEU A 397 23.27 8.09 -2.84
N PRO A 398 24.51 7.60 -3.09
CA PRO A 398 25.13 6.54 -2.31
C PRO A 398 25.67 7.11 -0.96
N TYR A 399 24.83 7.12 0.07
CA TYR A 399 25.20 7.47 1.43
C TYR A 399 24.58 6.53 2.46
N THR A 400 25.14 6.49 3.66
CA THR A 400 24.57 5.84 4.84
C THR A 400 24.45 6.84 5.98
N ILE A 401 23.47 6.63 6.86
CA ILE A 401 23.29 7.42 8.08
C ILE A 401 24.12 6.76 9.17
N ASP A 402 25.12 7.47 9.71
CA ASP A 402 25.93 6.97 10.80
C ASP A 402 25.15 6.90 12.13
N LYS A 403 25.79 6.37 13.18
CA LYS A 403 25.17 6.26 14.52
C LYS A 403 24.89 7.63 15.18
N LYS A 404 25.43 8.72 14.63
CA LYS A 404 25.20 10.09 15.12
C LYS A 404 24.19 10.86 14.25
N GLY A 405 23.65 10.24 13.21
CA GLY A 405 22.69 10.86 12.31
C GLY A 405 23.31 11.66 11.15
N HIS A 406 24.62 11.57 10.93
CA HIS A 406 25.25 12.24 9.79
C HIS A 406 25.20 11.37 8.54
N ALA A 407 24.95 12.00 7.38
CA ALA A 407 25.05 11.32 6.09
C ALA A 407 26.52 11.14 5.69
N LYS A 408 26.96 9.90 5.54
CA LYS A 408 28.33 9.57 5.10
C LYS A 408 28.24 8.91 3.72
N ARG A 409 28.96 9.46 2.74
CA ARG A 409 29.01 8.91 1.39
C ARG A 409 29.77 7.58 1.38
N VAL A 410 29.22 6.55 0.65
CA VAL A 410 29.77 5.19 0.56
C VAL A 410 30.43 4.97 -0.79
#